data_e7bf2e142017759a9eb51f8fa833431e
#
_entry.id   e7bf2e142017759a9eb51f8fa833431e
#
_cell.length_a   1.000
_cell.length_b   1.000
_cell.length_c   1.000
_cell.angle_alpha   90.00
_cell.angle_beta   90.00
_cell.angle_gamma   90.00
#
_symmetry.space_group_name_H-M   'P 1'
#
loop_
_entity.id
_entity.type
_entity.pdbx_description
1 polymer ?
#
loop_
_entity_poly.entity_id
_entity_poly.type
_entity_poly.pdbx_seq_one_letter_code
_entity_poly.pdbx_strand_id
1 'polypeptide(L)'
;NRLGVQSIPCHSVGTIIHMAVDGKYAGHIVISDIVKPHSKEAIQALKSAGVRKTVMLTGDAKKVADSVASALGLDEVYSELLPADKVEKVEQLIQNKPEKEKLAFVGDGINDAPVLRRADIGIAMGAMGSDAAIEAADVVLMDDDPLQISKAIKISRKCLGIVYQNIVVAIGVKLVCLVLVALGFAN
;
A
#
# COMPACT_ATOMS: atom_id res chain seq x y z
N ASN A 1 -18.08 24.20 -23.89
CA ASN A 1 -18.99 25.26 -23.38
C ASN A 1 -20.40 25.08 -23.96
N ARG A 2 -21.20 24.15 -23.44
CA ARG A 2 -22.60 23.94 -23.88
C ARG A 2 -23.53 25.12 -23.47
N LEU A 3 -23.11 25.96 -22.51
CA LEU A 3 -23.94 27.03 -21.93
C LEU A 3 -23.52 28.45 -22.35
N GLY A 4 -22.52 28.60 -23.22
CA GLY A 4 -22.05 29.91 -23.71
C GLY A 4 -21.45 30.84 -22.63
N VAL A 5 -21.22 30.36 -21.43
CA VAL A 5 -20.65 31.14 -20.33
C VAL A 5 -19.12 31.08 -20.38
N GLN A 6 -18.45 32.21 -20.36
CA GLN A 6 -16.99 32.29 -20.26
C GLN A 6 -16.57 31.97 -18.84
N SER A 7 -15.78 30.88 -18.64
CA SER A 7 -15.20 30.55 -17.36
C SER A 7 -13.89 31.30 -17.12
N ILE A 8 -13.64 31.65 -15.87
CA ILE A 8 -12.35 32.24 -15.46
C ILE A 8 -11.33 31.11 -15.33
N PRO A 9 -10.14 31.21 -15.95
CA PRO A 9 -9.09 30.20 -15.80
C PRO A 9 -8.71 30.03 -14.35
N CYS A 10 -8.67 28.77 -13.87
CA CYS A 10 -8.18 28.42 -12.55
C CYS A 10 -6.89 27.60 -12.68
N HIS A 11 -5.84 27.99 -11.98
CA HIS A 11 -4.53 27.33 -12.02
C HIS A 11 -4.32 26.36 -10.83
N SER A 12 -5.36 26.18 -10.00
CA SER A 12 -5.29 25.24 -8.87
C SER A 12 -5.17 23.79 -9.35
N VAL A 13 -4.42 22.99 -8.61
CA VAL A 13 -4.28 21.54 -8.87
C VAL A 13 -5.50 20.84 -8.26
N GLY A 14 -6.26 20.12 -9.07
CA GLY A 14 -7.46 19.40 -8.64
C GLY A 14 -8.54 19.36 -9.73
N THR A 15 -9.68 18.75 -9.41
CA THR A 15 -10.87 18.75 -10.26
C THR A 15 -11.60 20.08 -10.09
N ILE A 16 -11.72 20.85 -11.16
CA ILE A 16 -12.35 22.16 -11.13
C ILE A 16 -13.80 22.04 -11.65
N ILE A 17 -14.76 22.41 -10.82
CA ILE A 17 -16.18 22.48 -11.16
C ILE A 17 -16.54 23.95 -11.31
N HIS A 18 -16.80 24.40 -12.54
CA HIS A 18 -17.30 25.76 -12.82
C HIS A 18 -18.81 25.84 -12.63
N MET A 19 -19.27 26.88 -11.96
CA MET A 19 -20.69 27.15 -11.69
C MET A 19 -21.15 28.36 -12.44
N ALA A 20 -22.34 28.28 -13.00
CA ALA A 20 -23.05 29.41 -13.59
C ALA A 20 -24.47 29.49 -13.05
N VAL A 21 -24.93 30.67 -12.71
CA VAL A 21 -26.29 30.98 -12.25
C VAL A 21 -26.87 32.02 -13.18
N ASP A 22 -28.07 31.78 -13.70
CA ASP A 22 -28.79 32.68 -14.64
C ASP A 22 -27.93 33.10 -15.84
N GLY A 23 -27.14 32.16 -16.41
CA GLY A 23 -26.29 32.42 -17.58
C GLY A 23 -25.03 33.23 -17.26
N LYS A 24 -24.74 33.56 -16.00
CA LYS A 24 -23.54 34.28 -15.60
C LYS A 24 -22.60 33.34 -14.77
N TYR A 25 -21.32 33.49 -15.00
CA TYR A 25 -20.32 32.76 -14.19
C TYR A 25 -20.39 33.17 -12.72
N ALA A 26 -20.70 32.22 -11.83
CA ALA A 26 -20.83 32.48 -10.42
C ALA A 26 -19.55 32.15 -9.63
N GLY A 27 -18.72 31.23 -10.16
CA GLY A 27 -17.49 30.83 -9.47
C GLY A 27 -17.03 29.42 -9.87
N HIS A 28 -16.07 28.89 -9.14
CA HIS A 28 -15.63 27.50 -9.27
C HIS A 28 -15.36 26.89 -7.92
N ILE A 29 -15.52 25.57 -7.85
CA ILE A 29 -15.13 24.74 -6.71
C ILE A 29 -13.93 23.93 -7.17
N VAL A 30 -12.88 23.90 -6.38
CA VAL A 30 -11.71 23.04 -6.59
C VAL A 30 -11.81 21.87 -5.61
N ILE A 31 -11.90 20.66 -6.14
CA ILE A 31 -11.84 19.43 -5.37
C ILE A 31 -10.43 18.89 -5.54
N SER A 32 -9.70 18.82 -4.44
CA SER A 32 -8.37 18.22 -4.42
C SER A 32 -8.27 17.23 -3.25
N ASP A 33 -7.69 16.09 -3.51
CA ASP A 33 -7.39 15.13 -2.47
C ASP A 33 -6.24 15.66 -1.60
N ILE A 34 -6.35 15.40 -0.31
CA ILE A 34 -5.31 15.74 0.65
C ILE A 34 -4.55 14.46 0.97
N VAL A 35 -3.25 14.52 0.85
CA VAL A 35 -2.37 13.42 1.27
C VAL A 35 -2.59 13.16 2.76
N LYS A 36 -2.82 11.90 3.13
CA LYS A 36 -3.05 11.51 4.53
C LYS A 36 -1.88 11.97 5.41
N PRO A 37 -2.15 12.39 6.66
CA PRO A 37 -1.12 12.69 7.64
C PRO A 37 -0.12 11.53 7.73
N HIS A 38 1.13 11.83 8.01
CA HIS A 38 2.23 10.86 8.17
C HIS A 38 2.57 10.02 6.92
N SER A 39 1.98 10.30 5.73
CA SER A 39 2.31 9.52 4.52
C SER A 39 3.79 9.60 4.14
N LYS A 40 4.39 10.77 4.25
CA LYS A 40 5.82 10.95 3.95
C LYS A 40 6.71 10.19 4.93
N GLU A 41 6.41 10.30 6.22
CA GLU A 41 7.10 9.57 7.29
C GLU A 41 6.93 8.06 7.12
N ALA A 42 5.75 7.62 6.68
CA ALA A 42 5.48 6.21 6.41
C ALA A 42 6.36 5.67 5.27
N ILE A 43 6.48 6.40 4.15
CA ILE A 43 7.38 6.01 3.05
C ILE A 43 8.83 5.93 3.52
N GLN A 44 9.30 6.88 4.32
CA GLN A 44 10.64 6.84 4.90
C GLN A 44 10.83 5.65 5.84
N ALA A 45 9.83 5.37 6.68
CA ALA A 45 9.84 4.23 7.59
C ALA A 45 9.85 2.88 6.85
N LEU A 46 9.14 2.77 5.72
CA LEU A 46 9.14 1.60 4.85
C LEU A 46 10.53 1.38 4.22
N LYS A 47 11.15 2.44 3.67
CA LYS A 47 12.51 2.37 3.13
C LYS A 47 13.53 1.97 4.21
N SER A 48 13.41 2.53 5.41
CA SER A 48 14.23 2.16 6.58
C SER A 48 13.98 0.72 7.05
N ALA A 49 12.78 0.19 6.84
CA ALA A 49 12.45 -1.20 7.10
C ALA A 49 12.92 -2.15 5.99
N GLY A 50 13.63 -1.66 4.97
CA GLY A 50 14.21 -2.46 3.88
C GLY A 50 13.28 -2.69 2.69
N VAL A 51 12.22 -1.91 2.54
CA VAL A 51 11.45 -1.85 1.30
C VAL A 51 12.32 -1.18 0.25
N ARG A 52 12.60 -1.89 -0.84
CA ARG A 52 13.54 -1.45 -1.87
C ARG A 52 12.91 -0.48 -2.85
N LYS A 53 11.62 -0.64 -3.14
CA LYS A 53 10.92 0.13 -4.15
C LYS A 53 9.52 0.45 -3.68
N THR A 54 9.13 1.71 -3.84
CA THR A 54 7.78 2.20 -3.55
C THR A 54 7.14 2.71 -4.82
N VAL A 55 5.94 2.21 -5.12
CA VAL A 55 5.21 2.49 -6.37
C VAL A 55 3.81 2.96 -6.03
N MET A 56 3.33 3.99 -6.70
CA MET A 56 1.95 4.46 -6.61
C MET A 56 1.18 4.09 -7.88
N LEU A 57 0.00 3.49 -7.71
CA LEU A 57 -0.97 3.21 -8.78
C LEU A 57 -2.23 4.04 -8.51
N THR A 58 -2.54 4.96 -9.41
CA THR A 58 -3.69 5.87 -9.22
C THR A 58 -4.49 6.07 -10.50
N GLY A 59 -5.79 6.34 -10.34
CA GLY A 59 -6.65 6.79 -11.43
C GLY A 59 -6.57 8.30 -11.72
N ASP A 60 -5.83 9.05 -10.89
CA ASP A 60 -5.72 10.49 -11.02
C ASP A 60 -4.95 10.92 -12.29
N ALA A 61 -5.18 12.16 -12.71
CA ALA A 61 -4.45 12.75 -13.81
C ALA A 61 -2.94 12.79 -13.53
N LYS A 62 -2.13 12.53 -14.55
CA LYS A 62 -0.67 12.42 -14.45
C LYS A 62 -0.03 13.57 -13.67
N LYS A 63 -0.43 14.81 -13.93
CA LYS A 63 0.14 15.99 -13.26
C LYS A 63 -0.06 15.98 -11.74
N VAL A 64 -1.22 15.49 -11.26
CA VAL A 64 -1.53 15.36 -9.84
C VAL A 64 -0.70 14.24 -9.24
N ALA A 65 -0.69 13.08 -9.87
CA ALA A 65 0.05 11.90 -9.46
C ALA A 65 1.55 12.17 -9.33
N ASP A 66 2.16 12.82 -10.33
CA ASP A 66 3.59 13.18 -10.32
C ASP A 66 3.92 14.15 -9.17
N SER A 67 3.03 15.12 -8.90
CA SER A 67 3.21 16.06 -7.78
C SER A 67 3.18 15.35 -6.43
N VAL A 68 2.20 14.46 -6.21
CA VAL A 68 2.07 13.68 -4.97
C VAL A 68 3.25 12.72 -4.80
N ALA A 69 3.63 12.00 -5.85
CA ALA A 69 4.75 11.07 -5.82
C ALA A 69 6.07 11.77 -5.44
N SER A 70 6.33 12.94 -6.03
CA SER A 70 7.49 13.76 -5.72
C SER A 70 7.49 14.25 -4.27
N ALA A 71 6.34 14.73 -3.77
CA ALA A 71 6.20 15.22 -2.40
C ALA A 71 6.42 14.11 -1.36
N LEU A 72 5.98 12.88 -1.65
CA LEU A 72 6.14 11.71 -0.80
C LEU A 72 7.51 11.03 -0.94
N GLY A 73 8.25 11.29 -2.02
CA GLY A 73 9.52 10.63 -2.32
C GLY A 73 9.35 9.17 -2.76
N LEU A 74 8.30 8.90 -3.55
CA LEU A 74 8.08 7.60 -4.16
C LEU A 74 9.05 7.35 -5.32
N ASP A 75 9.34 6.07 -5.59
CA ASP A 75 10.32 5.70 -6.62
C ASP A 75 9.69 5.65 -8.01
N GLU A 76 8.42 5.25 -8.11
CA GLU A 76 7.65 5.21 -9.36
C GLU A 76 6.20 5.60 -9.14
N VAL A 77 5.57 6.10 -10.21
CA VAL A 77 4.13 6.41 -10.24
C VAL A 77 3.54 6.03 -11.59
N TYR A 78 2.37 5.42 -11.54
CA TYR A 78 1.52 5.11 -12.70
C TYR A 78 0.17 5.75 -12.47
N SER A 79 -0.21 6.64 -13.36
CA SER A 79 -1.40 7.48 -13.30
C SER A 79 -2.43 7.09 -14.36
N GLU A 80 -3.63 7.63 -14.25
CA GLU A 80 -4.73 7.48 -15.23
C GLU A 80 -5.15 6.01 -15.42
N LEU A 81 -4.92 5.17 -14.39
CA LEU A 81 -5.23 3.74 -14.45
C LEU A 81 -6.71 3.48 -14.16
N LEU A 82 -7.33 2.67 -14.98
CA LEU A 82 -8.61 2.04 -14.66
C LEU A 82 -8.38 0.86 -13.69
N PRO A 83 -9.44 0.36 -13.02
CA PRO A 83 -9.29 -0.77 -12.09
C PRO A 83 -8.63 -2.01 -12.71
N ALA A 84 -8.94 -2.33 -13.98
CA ALA A 84 -8.32 -3.44 -14.70
C ALA A 84 -6.82 -3.20 -14.96
N ASP A 85 -6.45 -1.97 -15.32
CA ASP A 85 -5.07 -1.59 -15.59
C ASP A 85 -4.19 -1.70 -14.33
N LYS A 86 -4.76 -1.43 -13.15
CA LYS A 86 -4.06 -1.63 -11.87
C LYS A 86 -3.69 -3.09 -11.65
N VAL A 87 -4.60 -4.03 -11.95
CA VAL A 87 -4.34 -5.47 -11.84
C VAL A 87 -3.22 -5.88 -12.78
N GLU A 88 -3.33 -5.49 -14.06
CA GLU A 88 -2.30 -5.80 -15.06
C GLU A 88 -0.93 -5.23 -14.65
N LYS A 89 -0.92 -4.00 -14.11
CA LYS A 89 0.32 -3.37 -13.65
C LYS A 89 0.96 -4.11 -12.49
N VAL A 90 0.16 -4.56 -11.53
CA VAL A 90 0.66 -5.39 -10.42
C VAL A 90 1.22 -6.72 -10.94
N GLU A 91 0.58 -7.36 -11.91
CA GLU A 91 1.12 -8.56 -12.54
C GLU A 91 2.46 -8.32 -13.22
N GLN A 92 2.59 -7.23 -13.98
CA GLN A 92 3.86 -6.84 -14.59
C GLN A 92 4.96 -6.61 -13.55
N LEU A 93 4.63 -5.95 -12.44
CA LEU A 93 5.57 -5.72 -11.34
C LEU A 93 5.99 -7.04 -10.66
N ILE A 94 5.06 -7.99 -10.48
CA ILE A 94 5.35 -9.32 -9.94
C ILE A 94 6.28 -10.10 -10.87
N GLN A 95 6.04 -10.07 -12.17
CA GLN A 95 6.87 -10.78 -13.15
C GLN A 95 8.29 -10.22 -13.25
N ASN A 96 8.44 -8.91 -13.07
CA ASN A 96 9.72 -8.21 -13.20
C ASN A 96 10.53 -8.10 -11.90
N LYS A 97 9.97 -8.53 -10.74
CA LYS A 97 10.70 -8.50 -9.48
C LYS A 97 11.67 -9.68 -9.35
N PRO A 98 12.75 -9.56 -8.57
CA PRO A 98 13.62 -10.69 -8.21
C PRO A 98 12.81 -11.79 -7.47
N GLU A 99 13.18 -13.05 -7.70
CA GLU A 99 12.47 -14.21 -7.15
C GLU A 99 12.32 -14.19 -5.62
N LYS A 100 13.32 -13.67 -4.93
CA LYS A 100 13.34 -13.58 -3.45
C LYS A 100 12.56 -12.40 -2.90
N GLU A 101 12.08 -11.50 -3.73
CA GLU A 101 11.32 -10.34 -3.30
C GLU A 101 9.82 -10.60 -3.35
N LYS A 102 9.09 -9.93 -2.47
CA LYS A 102 7.64 -9.98 -2.41
C LYS A 102 7.06 -8.59 -2.71
N LEU A 103 6.00 -8.56 -3.48
CA LEU A 103 5.23 -7.36 -3.77
C LEU A 103 4.07 -7.29 -2.78
N ALA A 104 4.03 -6.22 -1.97
CA ALA A 104 2.87 -5.89 -1.16
C ALA A 104 2.06 -4.80 -1.85
N PHE A 105 0.75 -5.00 -1.95
CA PHE A 105 -0.19 -3.97 -2.40
C PHE A 105 -1.00 -3.48 -1.21
N VAL A 106 -1.10 -2.16 -1.08
CA VAL A 106 -1.88 -1.49 -0.04
C VAL A 106 -3.05 -0.78 -0.70
N GLY A 107 -4.26 -1.11 -0.28
CA GLY A 107 -5.49 -0.49 -0.78
C GLY A 107 -6.49 -0.27 0.34
N ASP A 108 -7.42 0.67 0.15
CA ASP A 108 -8.42 1.07 1.15
C ASP A 108 -9.86 0.75 0.75
N GLY A 109 -10.08 0.35 -0.50
CA GLY A 109 -11.40 0.31 -1.09
C GLY A 109 -11.84 -1.02 -1.67
N ILE A 110 -13.15 -1.09 -1.90
CA ILE A 110 -13.84 -2.19 -2.60
C ILE A 110 -13.27 -2.38 -4.01
N ASN A 111 -12.89 -1.28 -4.66
CA ASN A 111 -12.37 -1.29 -6.02
C ASN A 111 -10.98 -1.92 -6.13
N ASP A 112 -10.24 -1.99 -5.03
CA ASP A 112 -8.89 -2.56 -4.99
C ASP A 112 -8.86 -4.05 -4.58
N ALA A 113 -10.01 -4.66 -4.24
CA ALA A 113 -10.09 -6.06 -3.85
C ALA A 113 -9.48 -7.04 -4.89
N PRO A 114 -9.68 -6.88 -6.22
CA PRO A 114 -9.02 -7.72 -7.21
C PRO A 114 -7.50 -7.58 -7.20
N VAL A 115 -6.99 -6.37 -6.95
CA VAL A 115 -5.56 -6.06 -6.89
C VAL A 115 -4.93 -6.63 -5.61
N LEU A 116 -5.63 -6.49 -4.47
CA LEU A 116 -5.21 -7.07 -3.18
C LEU A 116 -5.00 -8.59 -3.29
N ARG A 117 -5.95 -9.30 -3.92
CA ARG A 117 -5.84 -10.75 -4.13
C ARG A 117 -4.73 -11.16 -5.10
N ARG A 118 -4.33 -10.28 -6.00
CA ARG A 118 -3.33 -10.57 -7.02
C ARG A 118 -1.90 -10.37 -6.53
N ALA A 119 -1.69 -9.48 -5.56
CA ALA A 119 -0.38 -9.22 -4.96
C ALA A 119 0.17 -10.46 -4.22
N ASP A 120 1.48 -10.49 -3.99
CA ASP A 120 2.06 -11.52 -3.09
C ASP A 120 1.59 -11.33 -1.64
N ILE A 121 1.28 -10.09 -1.26
CA ILE A 121 0.74 -9.72 0.05
C ILE A 121 -0.24 -8.57 -0.16
N GLY A 122 -1.52 -8.81 0.09
CA GLY A 122 -2.57 -7.80 0.09
C GLY A 122 -2.74 -7.18 1.47
N ILE A 123 -2.68 -5.85 1.56
CA ILE A 123 -2.87 -5.10 2.82
C ILE A 123 -4.06 -4.17 2.65
N ALA A 124 -5.14 -4.41 3.38
CA ALA A 124 -6.27 -3.48 3.46
C ALA A 124 -6.04 -2.49 4.60
N MET A 125 -6.29 -1.20 4.33
CA MET A 125 -6.12 -0.12 5.29
C MET A 125 -7.39 0.71 5.39
N GLY A 126 -7.76 1.13 6.62
CA GLY A 126 -8.98 1.89 6.85
C GLY A 126 -10.27 1.08 6.66
N ALA A 127 -10.20 -0.24 6.84
CA ALA A 127 -11.22 -1.21 6.45
C ALA A 127 -12.53 -1.16 7.25
N MET A 128 -12.79 -0.14 8.06
CA MET A 128 -14.02 -0.01 8.86
C MET A 128 -15.32 0.07 8.01
N GLY A 129 -15.27 -0.24 6.73
CA GLY A 129 -16.43 -0.17 5.86
C GLY A 129 -16.45 -1.07 4.63
N SER A 130 -15.43 -1.88 4.39
CA SER A 130 -15.39 -2.72 3.18
C SER A 130 -15.11 -4.18 3.51
N ASP A 131 -16.17 -4.96 3.72
CA ASP A 131 -16.07 -6.42 3.90
C ASP A 131 -15.32 -7.07 2.74
N ALA A 132 -15.49 -6.58 1.51
CA ALA A 132 -14.81 -7.11 0.32
C ALA A 132 -13.28 -6.90 0.36
N ALA A 133 -12.80 -5.75 0.87
CA ALA A 133 -11.37 -5.51 1.01
C ALA A 133 -10.78 -6.36 2.16
N ILE A 134 -11.52 -6.51 3.27
CA ILE A 134 -11.12 -7.35 4.39
C ILE A 134 -10.99 -8.81 3.94
N GLU A 135 -11.96 -9.32 3.17
CA GLU A 135 -11.95 -10.70 2.66
C GLU A 135 -10.86 -10.95 1.61
N ALA A 136 -10.45 -9.90 0.88
CA ALA A 136 -9.44 -9.99 -0.16
C ALA A 136 -8.01 -9.85 0.34
N ALA A 137 -7.80 -9.30 1.53
CA ALA A 137 -6.48 -8.95 2.06
C ALA A 137 -5.90 -10.05 2.96
N ASP A 138 -4.56 -10.20 2.93
CA ASP A 138 -3.82 -11.04 3.87
C ASP A 138 -3.61 -10.34 5.22
N VAL A 139 -3.55 -9.01 5.21
CA VAL A 139 -3.36 -8.17 6.40
C VAL A 139 -4.38 -7.04 6.38
N VAL A 140 -5.05 -6.84 7.51
CA VAL A 140 -6.00 -5.74 7.69
C VAL A 140 -5.48 -4.79 8.75
N LEU A 141 -5.32 -3.53 8.39
CA LEU A 141 -4.96 -2.44 9.30
C LEU A 141 -6.22 -1.65 9.61
N MET A 142 -6.67 -1.71 10.87
CA MET A 142 -7.93 -1.07 11.30
C MET A 142 -7.80 0.46 11.31
N ASP A 143 -6.61 0.97 11.61
CA ASP A 143 -6.31 2.40 11.58
C ASP A 143 -5.99 2.86 10.15
N ASP A 144 -6.42 4.07 9.81
CA ASP A 144 -6.16 4.71 8.53
C ASP A 144 -4.82 5.49 8.51
N ASP A 145 -3.85 5.03 9.31
CA ASP A 145 -2.51 5.62 9.41
C ASP A 145 -1.47 4.78 8.65
N PRO A 146 -0.86 5.29 7.57
CA PRO A 146 0.14 4.58 6.78
C PRO A 146 1.37 4.10 7.56
N LEU A 147 1.69 4.72 8.71
CA LEU A 147 2.78 4.29 9.59
C LEU A 147 2.58 2.89 10.15
N GLN A 148 1.34 2.40 10.25
CA GLN A 148 1.04 1.06 10.76
C GLN A 148 1.64 -0.04 9.87
N ILE A 149 1.81 0.21 8.58
CA ILE A 149 2.43 -0.76 7.64
C ILE A 149 3.86 -1.06 8.09
N SER A 150 4.64 -0.04 8.41
CA SER A 150 6.02 -0.21 8.88
C SER A 150 6.10 -0.95 10.22
N LYS A 151 5.13 -0.74 11.11
CA LYS A 151 5.02 -1.47 12.38
C LYS A 151 4.68 -2.94 12.14
N ALA A 152 3.73 -3.23 11.24
CA ALA A 152 3.37 -4.60 10.86
C ALA A 152 4.59 -5.38 10.34
N ILE A 153 5.41 -4.78 9.47
CA ILE A 153 6.66 -5.39 8.98
C ILE A 153 7.62 -5.70 10.14
N LYS A 154 7.80 -4.77 11.08
CA LYS A 154 8.69 -4.97 12.23
C LYS A 154 8.19 -6.10 13.14
N ILE A 155 6.89 -6.16 13.40
CA ILE A 155 6.26 -7.20 14.21
C ILE A 155 6.43 -8.57 13.55
N SER A 156 6.14 -8.67 12.25
CA SER A 156 6.29 -9.91 11.48
C SER A 156 7.73 -10.45 11.54
N ARG A 157 8.73 -9.60 11.34
CA ARG A 157 10.14 -10.00 11.44
C ARG A 157 10.53 -10.48 12.83
N LYS A 158 10.04 -9.82 13.88
CA LYS A 158 10.26 -10.24 15.27
C LYS A 158 9.61 -11.59 15.54
N CYS A 159 8.39 -11.80 15.05
CA CYS A 159 7.67 -13.06 15.17
C CYS A 159 8.45 -14.21 14.51
N LEU A 160 8.91 -14.01 13.26
CA LEU A 160 9.77 -15.01 12.59
C LEU A 160 11.04 -15.31 13.38
N GLY A 161 11.70 -14.30 13.94
CA GLY A 161 12.88 -14.50 14.80
C GLY A 161 12.58 -15.41 15.99
N ILE A 162 11.45 -15.21 16.67
CA ILE A 162 11.01 -16.05 17.80
C ILE A 162 10.72 -17.49 17.33
N VAL A 163 10.06 -17.66 16.17
CA VAL A 163 9.78 -18.98 15.60
C VAL A 163 11.08 -19.73 15.33
N TYR A 164 12.07 -19.11 14.69
CA TYR A 164 13.37 -19.73 14.44
C TYR A 164 14.09 -20.08 15.74
N GLN A 165 14.07 -19.19 16.73
CA GLN A 165 14.65 -19.46 18.05
C GLN A 165 14.03 -20.69 18.71
N ASN A 166 12.69 -20.80 18.69
CA ASN A 166 11.97 -21.94 19.26
C ASN A 166 12.32 -23.25 18.54
N ILE A 167 12.42 -23.24 17.21
CA ILE A 167 12.81 -24.41 16.42
C ILE A 167 14.22 -24.86 16.80
N VAL A 168 15.18 -23.92 16.84
CA VAL A 168 16.58 -24.25 17.19
C VAL A 168 16.69 -24.82 18.60
N VAL A 169 16.00 -24.22 19.58
CA VAL A 169 15.98 -24.70 20.95
C VAL A 169 15.37 -26.10 21.03
N ALA A 170 14.22 -26.34 20.39
CA ALA A 170 13.54 -27.64 20.43
C ALA A 170 14.40 -28.75 19.80
N ILE A 171 15.01 -28.47 18.64
CA ILE A 171 15.91 -29.44 17.99
C ILE A 171 17.18 -29.65 18.83
N GLY A 172 17.75 -28.58 19.38
CA GLY A 172 18.95 -28.64 20.22
C GLY A 172 18.75 -29.51 21.45
N VAL A 173 17.66 -29.31 22.20
CA VAL A 173 17.30 -30.13 23.35
C VAL A 173 17.13 -31.60 22.96
N LYS A 174 16.43 -31.87 21.85
CA LYS A 174 16.24 -33.24 21.37
C LYS A 174 17.56 -33.92 21.02
N LEU A 175 18.47 -33.21 20.35
CA LEU A 175 19.80 -33.76 20.02
C LEU A 175 20.62 -34.04 21.26
N VAL A 176 20.61 -33.15 22.28
CA VAL A 176 21.30 -33.36 23.56
C VAL A 176 20.75 -34.60 24.24
N CYS A 177 19.44 -34.76 24.34
CA CYS A 177 18.83 -35.96 24.90
C CYS A 177 19.25 -37.24 24.19
N LEU A 178 19.25 -37.24 22.84
CA LEU A 178 19.70 -38.39 22.05
C LEU A 178 21.16 -38.76 22.33
N VAL A 179 22.04 -37.78 22.42
CA VAL A 179 23.46 -37.99 22.74
C VAL A 179 23.61 -38.59 24.15
N LEU A 180 22.88 -38.05 25.13
CA LEU A 180 22.91 -38.58 26.49
C LEU A 180 22.43 -40.04 26.58
N VAL A 181 21.37 -40.39 25.85
CA VAL A 181 20.90 -41.79 25.76
C VAL A 181 21.94 -42.67 25.07
N ALA A 182 22.54 -42.20 23.96
CA ALA A 182 23.57 -42.96 23.24
C ALA A 182 24.85 -43.22 24.08
N LEU A 183 25.17 -42.27 24.96
CA LEU A 183 26.30 -42.40 25.91
C LEU A 183 25.95 -43.20 27.18
N GLY A 184 24.72 -43.70 27.35
CA GLY A 184 24.29 -44.50 28.48
C GLY A 184 24.01 -43.69 29.75
N PHE A 185 23.92 -42.37 29.70
CA PHE A 185 23.62 -41.53 30.87
C PHE A 185 22.11 -41.39 31.15
N ALA A 186 21.25 -41.82 30.25
CA ALA A 186 19.81 -41.85 30.45
C ALA A 186 19.28 -43.24 30.04
N ASN A 187 18.76 -43.94 31.00
CA ASN A 187 18.12 -45.26 30.85
C ASN A 187 16.63 -45.08 31.12
#